data_7bb05fa442288438b239248e7988805b
#
_entry.id   7bb05fa442288438b239248e7988805b
#
_cell.length_a   1.000
_cell.length_b   1.000
_cell.length_c   1.000
_cell.angle_alpha   90.00
_cell.angle_beta   90.00
_cell.angle_gamma   90.00
#
_symmetry.space_group_name_H-M   'P 1'
#
loop_
_entity.id
_entity.type
_entity.pdbx_description
1 polymer ?
#
loop_
_entity_poly.entity_id
_entity_poly.type
_entity_poly.pdbx_seq_one_letter_code
_entity_poly.pdbx_strand_id
1 'polypeptide(L)'
;LDYKDFKRIKFDKQFPNPFNYSWMNIDSLFLMRPSDYPSVKNILKSIQSWDRVASADSYGAGSYAVLYSKLRKYYNKLPDPKIFTTSVLNKALIEALEHMEKYFGTTKIKLGSFQKLVRGDKELSIFGLPDIISSMGSAPYKEGMRKVVSGESYIELVKFTPKGVEIESIISYGSSDHPKSKHFNDQ
;
A
#
# COMPACT_ATOMS: atom_id res chain seq x y z
N LEU A 1 14.67 -3.74 23.50
CA LEU A 1 13.33 -3.36 23.04
C LEU A 1 12.38 -3.40 24.24
N ASP A 2 11.77 -2.28 24.56
CA ASP A 2 10.67 -2.26 25.50
C ASP A 2 9.31 -2.54 24.80
N TYR A 3 8.23 -2.64 25.57
CA TYR A 3 6.89 -2.92 25.02
C TYR A 3 6.40 -1.82 24.08
N LYS A 4 6.74 -0.56 24.35
CA LYS A 4 6.38 0.59 23.51
C LYS A 4 7.08 0.52 22.15
N ASP A 5 8.37 0.17 22.14
CA ASP A 5 9.14 -0.04 20.92
C ASP A 5 8.59 -1.20 20.11
N PHE A 6 8.26 -2.32 20.75
CA PHE A 6 7.65 -3.47 20.09
C PHE A 6 6.35 -3.09 19.41
N LYS A 7 5.46 -2.37 20.11
CA LYS A 7 4.19 -1.87 19.56
C LYS A 7 4.41 -0.93 18.37
N ARG A 8 5.38 -0.02 18.45
CA ARG A 8 5.76 0.88 17.36
C ARG A 8 6.23 0.12 16.11
N ILE A 9 7.07 -0.90 16.30
CA ILE A 9 7.56 -1.74 15.19
C ILE A 9 6.41 -2.53 14.55
N LYS A 10 5.49 -3.09 15.35
CA LYS A 10 4.34 -3.84 14.85
C LYS A 10 3.47 -3.02 13.87
N PHE A 11 3.36 -1.71 14.10
CA PHE A 11 2.58 -0.79 13.25
C PHE A 11 3.45 0.01 12.28
N ASP A 12 4.67 -0.45 12.01
CA ASP A 12 5.54 0.22 11.05
C ASP A 12 5.01 0.09 9.62
N LYS A 13 5.04 1.21 8.91
CA LYS A 13 4.56 1.38 7.53
C LYS A 13 5.70 1.69 6.56
N GLN A 14 6.93 1.60 7.04
CA GLN A 14 8.12 2.00 6.30
C GLN A 14 8.57 0.91 5.35
N PHE A 15 8.78 1.24 4.08
CA PHE A 15 9.55 0.42 3.15
C PHE A 15 11.05 0.56 3.41
N PRO A 16 11.84 -0.50 3.18
CA PRO A 16 13.29 -0.41 3.26
C PRO A 16 13.87 0.52 2.20
N ASN A 17 15.07 1.02 2.45
CA ASN A 17 15.86 1.79 1.50
C ASN A 17 17.25 1.16 1.34
N PRO A 18 17.59 0.56 0.19
CA PRO A 18 16.78 0.43 -1.05
C PRO A 18 15.56 -0.47 -0.89
N PHE A 19 14.67 -0.48 -1.90
CA PHE A 19 13.56 -1.45 -1.95
C PHE A 19 14.15 -2.85 -2.14
N ASN A 20 14.03 -3.67 -1.12
CA ASN A 20 14.64 -5.00 -1.10
C ASN A 20 13.58 -6.09 -1.28
N TYR A 21 12.99 -6.13 -2.47
CA TYR A 21 12.06 -7.20 -2.82
C TYR A 21 12.80 -8.45 -3.25
N SER A 22 12.47 -9.58 -2.64
CA SER A 22 12.99 -10.89 -3.06
C SER A 22 12.43 -11.37 -4.40
N TRP A 23 11.30 -10.84 -4.84
CA TRP A 23 10.57 -11.30 -6.02
C TRP A 23 10.43 -10.25 -7.12
N MET A 24 10.70 -8.97 -6.85
CA MET A 24 10.54 -7.89 -7.82
C MET A 24 11.60 -6.80 -7.59
N ASN A 25 12.44 -6.54 -8.57
CA ASN A 25 13.40 -5.45 -8.51
C ASN A 25 12.94 -4.26 -9.37
N ILE A 26 12.69 -3.13 -8.71
CA ILE A 26 12.28 -1.86 -9.31
C ILE A 26 13.29 -0.72 -9.07
N ASP A 27 14.51 -1.04 -8.69
CA ASP A 27 15.52 -0.03 -8.33
C ASP A 27 15.82 0.93 -9.50
N SER A 28 15.69 0.45 -10.74
CA SER A 28 15.81 1.28 -11.95
C SER A 28 14.86 2.49 -11.93
N LEU A 29 13.73 2.44 -11.22
CA LEU A 29 12.81 3.56 -11.08
C LEU A 29 13.48 4.78 -10.44
N PHE A 30 14.36 4.54 -9.47
CA PHE A 30 15.05 5.61 -8.73
C PHE A 30 16.26 6.16 -9.49
N LEU A 31 16.68 5.48 -10.56
CA LEU A 31 17.75 5.93 -11.47
C LEU A 31 17.20 6.69 -12.69
N MET A 32 15.89 6.63 -12.95
CA MET A 32 15.26 7.36 -14.05
C MET A 32 15.33 8.87 -13.81
N ARG A 33 15.82 9.63 -14.77
CA ARG A 33 15.83 11.10 -14.71
C ARG A 33 14.48 11.62 -15.20
N PRO A 34 13.70 12.36 -14.38
CA PRO A 34 12.38 12.85 -14.78
C PRO A 34 12.37 13.73 -16.04
N SER A 35 13.50 14.37 -16.37
CA SER A 35 13.66 15.15 -17.62
C SER A 35 13.54 14.29 -18.87
N ASP A 36 13.96 13.03 -18.82
CA ASP A 36 14.00 12.11 -19.95
C ASP A 36 12.63 11.46 -20.22
N TYR A 37 11.68 11.64 -19.29
CA TYR A 37 10.32 11.05 -19.32
C TYR A 37 9.25 12.13 -19.06
N PRO A 38 9.11 13.13 -19.96
CA PRO A 38 8.27 14.31 -19.73
C PRO A 38 6.80 13.99 -19.47
N SER A 39 6.25 12.98 -20.15
CA SER A 39 4.84 12.56 -19.98
C SER A 39 4.52 12.02 -18.59
N VAL A 40 5.49 11.40 -17.91
CA VAL A 40 5.32 10.80 -16.57
C VAL A 40 6.13 11.52 -15.49
N LYS A 41 6.69 12.68 -15.81
CA LYS A 41 7.59 13.45 -14.93
C LYS A 41 7.04 13.65 -13.52
N ASN A 42 5.76 14.00 -13.41
CA ASN A 42 5.14 14.35 -12.12
C ASN A 42 4.93 13.13 -11.24
N ILE A 43 4.41 12.02 -11.78
CA ILE A 43 4.23 10.78 -11.02
C ILE A 43 5.59 10.18 -10.63
N LEU A 44 6.58 10.21 -11.54
CA LEU A 44 7.92 9.73 -11.27
C LEU A 44 8.57 10.52 -10.11
N LYS A 45 8.51 11.86 -10.16
CA LYS A 45 8.99 12.70 -9.06
C LYS A 45 8.26 12.43 -7.75
N SER A 46 6.95 12.24 -7.78
CA SER A 46 6.15 11.93 -6.58
C SER A 46 6.62 10.65 -5.89
N ILE A 47 6.97 9.62 -6.67
CA ILE A 47 7.47 8.35 -6.14
C ILE A 47 8.92 8.49 -5.66
N GLN A 48 9.78 9.16 -6.44
CA GLN A 48 11.20 9.31 -6.09
C GLN A 48 11.43 10.18 -4.83
N SER A 49 10.56 11.18 -4.59
CA SER A 49 10.61 12.04 -3.41
C SER A 49 9.81 11.53 -2.21
N TRP A 50 9.14 10.40 -2.36
CA TRP A 50 8.34 9.80 -1.29
C TRP A 50 9.26 9.30 -0.16
N ASP A 51 8.85 9.57 1.08
CA ASP A 51 9.52 9.11 2.32
C ASP A 51 9.42 7.61 2.54
N ARG A 52 8.75 6.89 1.63
CA ARG A 52 8.49 5.44 1.65
C ARG A 52 7.62 4.98 2.82
N VAL A 53 6.89 5.88 3.46
CA VAL A 53 5.88 5.54 4.47
C VAL A 53 4.54 5.32 3.77
N ALA A 54 3.97 4.11 3.90
CA ALA A 54 2.68 3.74 3.31
C ALA A 54 1.50 4.25 4.14
N SER A 55 1.46 5.55 4.46
CA SER A 55 0.35 6.15 5.17
C SER A 55 -0.81 6.46 4.24
N ALA A 56 -2.05 6.43 4.75
CA ALA A 56 -3.25 6.70 3.96
C ALA A 56 -3.24 8.10 3.33
N ASP A 57 -2.59 9.07 3.96
CA ASP A 57 -2.52 10.46 3.49
C ASP A 57 -1.35 10.73 2.55
N SER A 58 -0.45 9.75 2.32
CA SER A 58 0.72 9.91 1.48
C SER A 58 0.36 9.91 -0.01
N TYR A 59 0.75 10.97 -0.72
CA TYR A 59 0.66 11.06 -2.18
C TYR A 59 1.70 10.19 -2.89
N GLY A 60 2.90 10.08 -2.33
CA GLY A 60 3.94 9.20 -2.85
C GLY A 60 3.52 7.74 -2.79
N ALA A 61 2.96 7.32 -1.65
CA ALA A 61 2.39 5.98 -1.49
C ALA A 61 1.22 5.73 -2.44
N GLY A 62 0.34 6.71 -2.67
CA GLY A 62 -0.76 6.61 -3.64
C GLY A 62 -0.25 6.42 -5.07
N SER A 63 0.70 7.25 -5.51
CA SER A 63 1.34 7.13 -6.83
C SER A 63 2.03 5.78 -7.01
N TYR A 64 2.77 5.34 -5.98
CA TYR A 64 3.43 4.03 -5.98
C TYR A 64 2.43 2.88 -6.03
N ALA A 65 1.33 2.93 -5.25
CA ALA A 65 0.32 1.89 -5.23
C ALA A 65 -0.37 1.70 -6.59
N VAL A 66 -0.66 2.80 -7.30
CA VAL A 66 -1.19 2.73 -8.67
C VAL A 66 -0.17 2.10 -9.60
N LEU A 67 1.10 2.57 -9.59
CA LEU A 67 2.18 1.98 -10.37
C LEU A 67 2.33 0.48 -10.09
N TYR A 68 2.41 0.08 -8.82
CA TYR A 68 2.51 -1.30 -8.39
C TYR A 68 1.40 -2.18 -8.98
N SER A 69 0.16 -1.67 -8.99
CA SER A 69 -0.97 -2.37 -9.58
C SER A 69 -0.82 -2.64 -11.09
N LYS A 70 -0.09 -1.78 -11.81
CA LYS A 70 0.21 -1.94 -13.24
C LYS A 70 1.42 -2.87 -13.46
N LEU A 71 2.44 -2.82 -12.61
CA LEU A 71 3.62 -3.66 -12.72
C LEU A 71 3.30 -5.16 -12.62
N ARG A 72 2.31 -5.55 -11.83
CA ARG A 72 1.92 -6.96 -11.64
C ARG A 72 1.67 -7.72 -12.95
N LYS A 73 1.09 -7.07 -13.96
CA LYS A 73 0.83 -7.71 -15.27
C LYS A 73 2.11 -7.98 -16.09
N TYR A 74 3.20 -7.29 -15.77
CA TYR A 74 4.48 -7.48 -16.45
C TYR A 74 5.37 -8.50 -15.75
N TYR A 75 5.13 -8.77 -14.47
CA TYR A 75 5.98 -9.61 -13.64
C TYR A 75 6.28 -10.98 -14.27
N ASN A 76 5.25 -11.70 -14.73
CA ASN A 76 5.41 -13.03 -15.33
C ASN A 76 6.09 -13.01 -16.70
N LYS A 77 6.32 -11.83 -17.28
CA LYS A 77 6.98 -11.63 -18.57
C LYS A 77 8.45 -11.23 -18.43
N LEU A 78 8.92 -11.04 -17.20
CA LEU A 78 10.31 -10.69 -16.93
C LEU A 78 11.19 -11.95 -16.97
N PRO A 79 12.42 -11.82 -17.49
CA PRO A 79 13.43 -12.84 -17.31
C PRO A 79 13.84 -12.96 -15.84
N ASP A 80 14.52 -14.01 -15.50
CA ASP A 80 15.10 -14.19 -14.17
C ASP A 80 16.56 -13.66 -14.17
N PRO A 81 16.98 -12.83 -13.19
CA PRO A 81 16.21 -12.26 -12.08
C PRO A 81 15.12 -11.27 -12.53
N LYS A 82 14.05 -11.15 -11.74
CA LYS A 82 12.87 -10.32 -12.02
C LYS A 82 13.18 -8.81 -11.90
N ILE A 83 13.93 -8.28 -12.85
CA ILE A 83 14.33 -6.86 -12.91
C ILE A 83 13.42 -6.10 -13.87
N PHE A 84 12.78 -5.06 -13.39
CA PHE A 84 12.02 -4.14 -14.23
C PHE A 84 12.96 -3.13 -14.91
N THR A 85 13.06 -3.21 -16.23
CA THR A 85 13.82 -2.24 -17.02
C THR A 85 13.11 -0.88 -17.04
N THR A 86 13.86 0.20 -17.31
CA THR A 86 13.30 1.55 -17.45
C THR A 86 12.21 1.65 -18.52
N SER A 87 12.31 0.85 -19.59
CA SER A 87 11.27 0.77 -20.64
C SER A 87 9.95 0.22 -20.10
N VAL A 88 9.99 -0.86 -19.32
CA VAL A 88 8.79 -1.46 -18.70
C VAL A 88 8.22 -0.54 -17.63
N LEU A 89 9.09 0.07 -16.82
CA LEU A 89 8.69 1.04 -15.81
C LEU A 89 7.99 2.26 -16.41
N ASN A 90 8.52 2.81 -17.53
CA ASN A 90 7.90 3.92 -18.23
C ASN A 90 6.50 3.56 -18.75
N LYS A 91 6.32 2.38 -19.35
CA LYS A 91 4.99 1.90 -19.79
C LYS A 91 4.02 1.81 -18.62
N ALA A 92 4.45 1.23 -17.52
CA ALA A 92 3.61 1.10 -16.32
C ALA A 92 3.29 2.46 -15.68
N LEU A 93 4.21 3.44 -15.73
CA LEU A 93 3.98 4.82 -15.28
C LEU A 93 2.95 5.54 -16.15
N ILE A 94 2.99 5.37 -17.48
CA ILE A 94 1.97 5.92 -18.40
C ILE A 94 0.60 5.35 -18.05
N GLU A 95 0.49 4.03 -17.89
CA GLU A 95 -0.78 3.40 -17.52
C GLU A 95 -1.28 3.80 -16.12
N ALA A 96 -0.36 4.07 -15.20
CA ALA A 96 -0.70 4.57 -13.88
C ALA A 96 -1.25 6.00 -13.97
N LEU A 97 -0.63 6.85 -14.80
CA LEU A 97 -1.09 8.20 -15.07
C LEU A 97 -2.48 8.22 -15.69
N GLU A 98 -2.67 7.47 -16.78
CA GLU A 98 -3.97 7.31 -17.46
C GLU A 98 -5.06 6.83 -16.48
N HIS A 99 -4.73 5.89 -15.61
CA HIS A 99 -5.65 5.41 -14.58
C HIS A 99 -6.05 6.51 -13.60
N MET A 100 -5.08 7.29 -13.11
CA MET A 100 -5.34 8.38 -12.19
C MET A 100 -6.16 9.49 -12.84
N GLU A 101 -5.84 9.89 -14.06
CA GLU A 101 -6.60 10.90 -14.81
C GLU A 101 -8.02 10.43 -15.08
N LYS A 102 -8.19 9.20 -15.56
CA LYS A 102 -9.51 8.63 -15.90
C LYS A 102 -10.45 8.54 -14.70
N TYR A 103 -9.98 8.06 -13.56
CA TYR A 103 -10.84 7.71 -12.43
C TYR A 103 -10.83 8.75 -11.32
N PHE A 104 -9.79 9.57 -11.23
CA PHE A 104 -9.64 10.54 -10.15
C PHE A 104 -9.53 12.00 -10.66
N GLY A 105 -9.43 12.20 -11.96
CA GLY A 105 -9.32 13.54 -12.56
C GLY A 105 -8.04 14.29 -12.16
N THR A 106 -7.02 13.57 -11.69
CA THR A 106 -5.78 14.15 -11.18
C THR A 106 -4.62 13.20 -11.34
N THR A 107 -3.41 13.75 -11.39
CA THR A 107 -2.15 12.99 -11.41
C THR A 107 -1.54 12.79 -10.03
N LYS A 108 -2.30 13.12 -8.96
CA LYS A 108 -1.78 13.15 -7.59
C LYS A 108 -2.86 12.71 -6.60
N ILE A 109 -2.79 11.47 -6.16
CA ILE A 109 -3.79 10.88 -5.26
C ILE A 109 -3.14 10.37 -3.98
N LYS A 110 -3.85 10.45 -2.86
CA LYS A 110 -3.46 9.82 -1.61
C LYS A 110 -3.68 8.32 -1.66
N LEU A 111 -2.87 7.53 -0.93
CA LEU A 111 -3.07 6.08 -0.83
C LEU A 111 -4.49 5.74 -0.40
N GLY A 112 -5.01 6.40 0.64
CA GLY A 112 -6.35 6.16 1.15
C GLY A 112 -7.50 6.59 0.22
N SER A 113 -7.22 7.34 -0.86
CA SER A 113 -8.18 7.58 -1.94
C SER A 113 -8.23 6.42 -2.93
N PHE A 114 -7.10 5.74 -3.14
CA PHE A 114 -6.97 4.61 -4.05
C PHE A 114 -7.31 3.27 -3.40
N GLN A 115 -6.95 3.09 -2.12
CA GLN A 115 -7.13 1.84 -1.38
C GLN A 115 -8.11 2.03 -0.22
N LYS A 116 -9.11 1.16 -0.16
CA LYS A 116 -10.18 1.19 0.85
C LYS A 116 -10.28 -0.11 1.62
N LEU A 117 -10.54 0.00 2.92
CA LEU A 117 -11.10 -1.07 3.71
C LEU A 117 -12.63 -0.99 3.55
N VAL A 118 -13.24 -2.08 3.10
CA VAL A 118 -14.68 -2.10 2.77
C VAL A 118 -15.37 -3.19 3.56
N ARG A 119 -16.40 -2.80 4.32
CA ARG A 119 -17.28 -3.74 4.98
C ARG A 119 -18.73 -3.21 4.99
N GLY A 120 -19.62 -3.93 4.33
CA GLY A 120 -20.97 -3.47 4.09
C GLY A 120 -20.96 -2.17 3.30
N ASP A 121 -21.60 -1.14 3.85
CA ASP A 121 -21.69 0.22 3.29
C ASP A 121 -20.52 1.13 3.69
N LYS A 122 -19.64 0.68 4.59
CA LYS A 122 -18.48 1.47 5.04
C LYS A 122 -17.29 1.32 4.14
N GLU A 123 -16.69 2.45 3.81
CA GLU A 123 -15.45 2.56 3.03
C GLU A 123 -14.48 3.48 3.75
N LEU A 124 -13.48 2.89 4.39
CA LEU A 124 -12.48 3.62 5.14
C LEU A 124 -11.18 3.71 4.36
N SER A 125 -10.55 4.89 4.40
CA SER A 125 -9.18 5.04 3.92
C SER A 125 -8.23 4.22 4.78
N ILE A 126 -7.36 3.42 4.15
CA ILE A 126 -6.46 2.53 4.87
C ILE A 126 -5.01 2.73 4.43
N PHE A 127 -4.10 2.58 5.37
CA PHE A 127 -2.66 2.55 5.16
C PHE A 127 -2.19 1.14 4.78
N GLY A 128 -0.90 0.99 4.52
CA GLY A 128 -0.27 -0.30 4.26
C GLY A 128 -0.28 -0.69 2.80
N LEU A 129 0.75 -1.42 2.41
CA LEU A 129 0.98 -1.94 1.06
C LEU A 129 1.64 -3.32 1.19
N PRO A 130 1.72 -4.14 0.14
CA PRO A 130 2.51 -5.37 0.18
C PRO A 130 3.98 -5.11 0.58
N ASP A 131 4.60 -6.10 1.21
CA ASP A 131 6.05 -6.17 1.50
C ASP A 131 6.57 -5.21 2.59
N ILE A 132 5.69 -4.74 3.46
CA ILE A 132 6.05 -4.05 4.72
C ILE A 132 5.39 -4.77 5.91
N ILE A 133 5.75 -4.39 7.14
CA ILE A 133 5.18 -5.02 8.36
C ILE A 133 3.67 -4.82 8.41
N SER A 134 3.18 -3.60 8.15
CA SER A 134 1.76 -3.32 7.98
C SER A 134 1.27 -3.72 6.59
N SER A 135 1.41 -5.01 6.25
CA SER A 135 1.12 -5.52 4.90
C SER A 135 -0.36 -5.51 4.58
N MET A 136 -0.71 -4.94 3.42
CA MET A 136 -2.07 -4.91 2.89
C MET A 136 -2.10 -5.31 1.42
N GLY A 137 -2.81 -6.40 1.11
CA GLY A 137 -3.11 -6.80 -0.25
C GLY A 137 -4.49 -6.33 -0.67
N SER A 138 -4.62 -5.83 -1.90
CA SER A 138 -5.87 -5.29 -2.41
C SER A 138 -6.23 -5.80 -3.80
N ALA A 139 -7.53 -5.86 -4.10
CA ALA A 139 -8.10 -6.25 -5.38
C ALA A 139 -8.83 -5.06 -6.06
N PRO A 140 -9.05 -5.10 -7.39
CA PRO A 140 -9.85 -4.09 -8.08
C PRO A 140 -11.23 -3.89 -7.41
N TYR A 141 -11.67 -2.64 -7.37
CA TYR A 141 -12.94 -2.21 -6.82
C TYR A 141 -13.56 -1.13 -7.71
N LYS A 142 -14.70 -0.57 -7.32
CA LYS A 142 -15.43 0.42 -8.12
C LYS A 142 -14.58 1.68 -8.41
N GLU A 143 -14.89 2.36 -9.53
CA GLU A 143 -14.33 3.68 -9.88
C GLU A 143 -12.78 3.75 -9.85
N GLY A 144 -12.14 2.68 -10.29
CA GLY A 144 -10.68 2.63 -10.36
C GLY A 144 -9.97 2.45 -9.01
N MET A 145 -10.70 2.39 -7.91
CA MET A 145 -10.18 2.11 -6.58
C MET A 145 -9.83 0.63 -6.40
N ARG A 146 -9.21 0.34 -5.28
CA ARG A 146 -8.96 -1.03 -4.81
C ARG A 146 -9.52 -1.22 -3.41
N LYS A 147 -10.05 -2.41 -3.12
CA LYS A 147 -10.43 -2.81 -1.76
C LYS A 147 -9.43 -3.80 -1.19
N VAL A 148 -9.13 -3.65 0.09
CA VAL A 148 -8.30 -4.60 0.83
C VAL A 148 -9.01 -5.95 0.88
N VAL A 149 -8.27 -7.01 0.58
CA VAL A 149 -8.74 -8.40 0.57
C VAL A 149 -7.84 -9.33 1.40
N SER A 150 -6.67 -8.85 1.78
CA SER A 150 -5.73 -9.58 2.64
C SER A 150 -4.87 -8.59 3.42
N GLY A 151 -4.39 -9.03 4.56
CA GLY A 151 -3.60 -8.24 5.48
C GLY A 151 -3.85 -8.72 6.90
N GLU A 152 -3.56 -7.88 7.88
CA GLU A 152 -3.81 -8.20 9.28
C GLU A 152 -5.29 -8.00 9.61
N SER A 153 -5.95 -9.07 10.03
CA SER A 153 -7.36 -9.06 10.43
C SER A 153 -7.53 -9.02 11.96
N TYR A 154 -6.58 -9.58 12.68
CA TYR A 154 -6.52 -9.57 14.13
C TYR A 154 -5.09 -9.38 14.60
N ILE A 155 -4.87 -8.43 15.51
CA ILE A 155 -3.59 -8.18 16.15
C ILE A 155 -3.80 -8.27 17.65
N GLU A 156 -2.96 -9.06 18.31
CA GLU A 156 -2.91 -9.16 19.76
C GLU A 156 -1.50 -8.91 20.24
N LEU A 157 -1.36 -8.02 21.21
CA LEU A 157 -0.10 -7.71 21.88
C LEU A 157 -0.21 -8.17 23.32
N VAL A 158 0.58 -9.16 23.69
CA VAL A 158 0.56 -9.78 25.03
C VAL A 158 1.82 -9.38 25.77
N LYS A 159 1.66 -8.87 27.00
CA LYS A 159 2.74 -8.49 27.88
C LYS A 159 2.63 -9.25 29.19
N PHE A 160 3.65 -10.02 29.51
CA PHE A 160 3.77 -10.73 30.78
C PHE A 160 4.47 -9.85 31.80
N THR A 161 3.85 -9.65 32.95
CA THR A 161 4.40 -8.84 34.04
C THR A 161 4.37 -9.65 35.36
N PRO A 162 5.13 -9.25 36.39
CA PRO A 162 5.04 -9.90 37.72
C PRO A 162 3.63 -9.80 38.34
N LYS A 163 2.78 -8.89 37.88
CA LYS A 163 1.41 -8.69 38.36
C LYS A 163 0.36 -9.47 37.54
N GLY A 164 0.76 -10.11 36.45
CA GLY A 164 -0.13 -10.84 35.55
C GLY A 164 0.08 -10.54 34.10
N VAL A 165 -0.87 -10.92 33.26
CA VAL A 165 -0.84 -10.72 31.81
C VAL A 165 -1.67 -9.50 31.43
N GLU A 166 -1.09 -8.62 30.63
CA GLU A 166 -1.76 -7.48 30.02
C GLU A 166 -1.94 -7.76 28.52
N ILE A 167 -3.14 -7.57 27.98
CA ILE A 167 -3.46 -7.85 26.57
C ILE A 167 -4.10 -6.62 25.94
N GLU A 168 -3.58 -6.23 24.78
CA GLU A 168 -4.20 -5.27 23.88
C GLU A 168 -4.51 -5.96 22.57
N SER A 169 -5.72 -5.80 22.04
CA SER A 169 -6.10 -6.39 20.75
C SER A 169 -6.87 -5.41 19.89
N ILE A 170 -6.77 -5.60 18.56
CA ILE A 170 -7.53 -4.87 17.56
C ILE A 170 -7.96 -5.80 16.45
N ILE A 171 -9.18 -5.64 15.96
CA ILE A 171 -9.68 -6.28 14.75
C ILE A 171 -9.92 -5.22 13.68
N SER A 172 -9.63 -5.57 12.42
CA SER A 172 -9.75 -4.63 11.28
C SER A 172 -11.20 -4.46 10.82
N TYR A 173 -12.11 -5.30 11.29
CA TYR A 173 -13.53 -5.27 10.95
C TYR A 173 -14.35 -5.28 12.24
N GLY A 174 -15.63 -4.94 12.15
CA GLY A 174 -16.53 -5.05 13.31
C GLY A 174 -16.58 -6.47 13.90
N SER A 175 -16.91 -6.58 15.18
CA SER A 175 -16.86 -7.82 15.94
C SER A 175 -17.98 -8.83 15.62
N SER A 176 -18.89 -8.51 14.70
CA SER A 176 -19.96 -9.40 14.22
C SER A 176 -19.84 -9.68 12.73
N ASP A 177 -20.11 -10.91 12.32
CA ASP A 177 -20.25 -11.31 10.92
C ASP A 177 -21.67 -11.12 10.37
N HIS A 178 -22.64 -10.81 11.22
CA HIS A 178 -24.03 -10.62 10.82
C HIS A 178 -24.29 -9.20 10.29
N PRO A 179 -24.68 -9.02 9.00
CA PRO A 179 -24.80 -7.69 8.37
C PRO A 179 -25.77 -6.72 9.03
N LYS A 180 -26.77 -7.22 9.79
CA LYS A 180 -27.73 -6.39 10.53
C LYS A 180 -27.28 -6.04 11.96
N SER A 181 -26.16 -6.58 12.41
CA SER A 181 -25.62 -6.23 13.72
C SER A 181 -25.05 -4.81 13.70
N LYS A 182 -25.24 -4.07 14.80
CA LYS A 182 -24.57 -2.78 15.00
C LYS A 182 -23.03 -2.90 15.06
N HIS A 183 -22.54 -4.12 15.34
CA HIS A 183 -21.12 -4.43 15.42
C HIS A 183 -20.56 -5.05 14.13
N PHE A 184 -21.28 -4.94 13.01
CA PHE A 184 -20.80 -5.46 11.72
C PHE A 184 -19.67 -4.60 11.14
N ASN A 185 -19.75 -3.28 11.30
CA ASN A 185 -18.82 -2.32 10.70
C ASN A 185 -18.44 -1.17 11.65
N ASP A 186 -18.55 -1.38 12.95
CA ASP A 186 -18.06 -0.47 13.99
C ASP A 186 -16.55 -0.71 14.20
N GLN A 187 -15.72 0.24 13.76
CA GLN A 187 -14.25 0.19 13.88
C GLN A 187 -13.76 1.36 14.70
#